data_b3529496502c460522329b09382504ef
#
_entry.id   b3529496502c460522329b09382504ef
#
_cell.length_a   1.000
_cell.length_b   1.000
_cell.length_c   1.000
_cell.angle_alpha   90.00
_cell.angle_beta   90.00
_cell.angle_gamma   90.00
#
_symmetry.space_group_name_H-M   'P 1'
#
loop_
_entity.id
_entity.type
_entity.pdbx_description
1 polymer ?
#
loop_
_entity_poly.entity_id
_entity_poly.type
_entity_poly.pdbx_seq_one_letter_code
_entity_poly.pdbx_strand_id
1 'polypeptide(L)'
;MADPQELTKALREARLAAASKLDATLDLADARALRLDALRADLLPMVESNADARALFNLNVQAGATPKLWLDLISSVVMEPDPRTYRLLQDQDNRREKLFESSDMKEMSAYIVKYLAHRMIAHEKLARGLSPMVEKPSRSYSIADLIYVWITGAIVGVLGLLIAAMLMGKLSF
;
A
#
# COMPACT_ATOMS: atom_id res chain seq x y z
N MET A 1 -47.88 -0.32 -25.13
CA MET A 1 -46.81 -0.46 -26.15
C MET A 1 -45.79 0.62 -25.82
N ALA A 2 -44.58 0.26 -25.49
CA ALA A 2 -43.53 1.25 -25.26
C ALA A 2 -43.17 1.90 -26.60
N ASP A 3 -43.10 3.22 -26.59
CA ASP A 3 -42.81 4.03 -27.79
C ASP A 3 -41.32 3.83 -28.18
N PRO A 4 -41.01 3.40 -29.43
CA PRO A 4 -39.60 3.28 -29.88
C PRO A 4 -38.82 4.61 -29.78
N GLN A 5 -39.50 5.75 -29.80
CA GLN A 5 -38.89 7.08 -29.66
C GLN A 5 -38.42 7.36 -28.21
N GLU A 6 -39.11 6.85 -27.20
CA GLU A 6 -38.66 6.96 -25.79
C GLU A 6 -37.37 6.22 -25.53
N LEU A 7 -37.22 5.00 -26.09
CA LEU A 7 -35.98 4.23 -25.96
C LEU A 7 -34.79 4.93 -26.65
N THR A 8 -35.04 5.52 -27.83
CA THR A 8 -33.99 6.24 -28.57
C THR A 8 -33.52 7.49 -27.80
N LYS A 9 -34.47 8.21 -27.20
CA LYS A 9 -34.18 9.38 -26.35
C LYS A 9 -33.39 8.97 -25.11
N ALA A 10 -33.86 7.97 -24.39
CA ALA A 10 -33.17 7.44 -23.21
C ALA A 10 -31.74 6.95 -23.52
N LEU A 11 -31.53 6.27 -24.67
CA LEU A 11 -30.19 5.86 -25.12
C LEU A 11 -29.28 7.06 -25.41
N ARG A 12 -29.81 8.13 -26.00
CA ARG A 12 -29.02 9.33 -26.25
C ARG A 12 -28.62 10.02 -24.96
N GLU A 13 -29.53 10.16 -24.00
CA GLU A 13 -29.25 10.73 -22.69
C GLU A 13 -28.22 9.87 -21.91
N ALA A 14 -28.35 8.54 -21.93
CA ALA A 14 -27.39 7.63 -21.29
C ALA A 14 -25.99 7.75 -21.91
N ARG A 15 -25.89 7.88 -23.23
CA ARG A 15 -24.59 8.08 -23.91
C ARG A 15 -23.95 9.42 -23.55
N LEU A 16 -24.73 10.50 -23.49
CA LEU A 16 -24.20 11.80 -23.07
C LEU A 16 -23.73 11.78 -21.61
N ALA A 17 -24.50 11.16 -20.72
CA ALA A 17 -24.10 11.01 -19.32
C ALA A 17 -22.83 10.14 -19.17
N ALA A 18 -22.71 9.07 -19.95
CA ALA A 18 -21.51 8.23 -19.96
C ALA A 18 -20.28 8.99 -20.48
N ALA A 19 -20.42 9.78 -21.54
CA ALA A 19 -19.34 10.61 -22.07
C ALA A 19 -18.88 11.65 -21.05
N SER A 20 -19.81 12.39 -20.45
CA SER A 20 -19.50 13.40 -19.41
C SER A 20 -18.80 12.77 -18.18
N LYS A 21 -19.21 11.57 -17.78
CA LYS A 21 -18.55 10.85 -16.69
C LYS A 21 -17.13 10.44 -17.07
N LEU A 22 -16.91 10.00 -18.31
CA LEU A 22 -15.58 9.65 -18.80
C LEU A 22 -14.66 10.87 -18.81
N ASP A 23 -15.13 12.00 -19.33
CA ASP A 23 -14.35 13.26 -19.37
C ASP A 23 -13.93 13.68 -17.95
N ALA A 24 -14.86 13.68 -16.99
CA ALA A 24 -14.56 14.01 -15.60
C ALA A 24 -13.52 13.05 -14.95
N THR A 25 -13.53 11.76 -15.32
CA THR A 25 -12.53 10.81 -14.81
C THR A 25 -11.16 11.03 -15.44
N LEU A 26 -11.08 11.41 -16.71
CA LEU A 26 -9.84 11.76 -17.40
C LEU A 26 -9.24 13.05 -16.82
N ASP A 27 -10.03 14.10 -16.65
CA ASP A 27 -9.57 15.35 -16.02
C ASP A 27 -8.98 15.12 -14.63
N LEU A 28 -9.60 14.22 -13.86
CA LEU A 28 -9.13 13.88 -12.53
C LEU A 28 -7.81 13.08 -12.57
N ALA A 29 -7.67 12.16 -13.54
CA ALA A 29 -6.44 11.40 -13.74
C ALA A 29 -5.30 12.32 -14.17
N ASP A 30 -5.56 13.26 -15.09
CA ASP A 30 -4.59 14.25 -15.55
C ASP A 30 -4.13 15.18 -14.42
N ALA A 31 -5.05 15.66 -13.58
CA ALA A 31 -4.71 16.46 -12.41
C ALA A 31 -3.83 15.72 -11.41
N ARG A 32 -4.06 14.42 -11.21
CA ARG A 32 -3.20 13.54 -10.38
C ARG A 32 -1.81 13.35 -11.01
N ALA A 33 -1.77 13.08 -12.32
CA ALA A 33 -0.52 12.90 -13.04
C ALA A 33 0.37 14.15 -12.96
N LEU A 34 -0.19 15.33 -13.18
CA LEU A 34 0.54 16.61 -13.08
C LEU A 34 1.15 16.84 -11.69
N ARG A 35 0.44 16.47 -10.62
CA ARG A 35 0.96 16.56 -9.25
C ARG A 35 2.09 15.58 -8.99
N LEU A 36 1.98 14.36 -9.51
CA LEU A 36 3.06 13.35 -9.42
C LEU A 36 4.28 13.77 -10.25
N ASP A 37 4.09 14.41 -11.41
CA ASP A 37 5.16 14.97 -12.19
C ASP A 37 5.86 16.14 -11.48
N ALA A 38 5.12 17.00 -10.78
CA ALA A 38 5.70 18.04 -9.95
C ALA A 38 6.55 17.46 -8.81
N LEU A 39 6.07 16.43 -8.13
CA LEU A 39 6.83 15.71 -7.10
C LEU A 39 8.08 15.03 -7.69
N ARG A 40 7.97 14.41 -8.87
CA ARG A 40 9.09 13.83 -9.60
C ARG A 40 10.13 14.88 -9.92
N ALA A 41 9.72 16.05 -10.43
CA ALA A 41 10.64 17.16 -10.78
C ALA A 41 11.40 17.70 -9.56
N ASP A 42 10.80 17.69 -8.38
CA ASP A 42 11.44 18.07 -7.12
C ASP A 42 12.49 17.03 -6.66
N LEU A 43 12.22 15.74 -6.87
CA LEU A 43 13.12 14.65 -6.47
C LEU A 43 14.24 14.36 -7.47
N LEU A 44 14.01 14.62 -8.75
CA LEU A 44 14.91 14.25 -9.85
C LEU A 44 16.35 14.79 -9.70
N PRO A 45 16.58 16.08 -9.36
CA PRO A 45 17.93 16.62 -9.23
C PRO A 45 18.75 15.90 -8.15
N MET A 46 18.10 15.46 -7.07
CA MET A 46 18.77 14.75 -5.99
C MET A 46 19.19 13.34 -6.43
N VAL A 47 18.32 12.62 -7.13
CA VAL A 47 18.64 11.29 -7.64
C VAL A 47 19.72 11.36 -8.72
N GLU A 48 19.67 12.35 -9.61
CA GLU A 48 20.65 12.54 -10.67
C GLU A 48 22.03 12.98 -10.17
N SER A 49 22.10 13.67 -9.03
CA SER A 49 23.37 14.11 -8.44
C SER A 49 24.19 12.96 -7.84
N ASN A 50 23.57 11.80 -7.57
CA ASN A 50 24.22 10.66 -6.94
C ASN A 50 24.22 9.42 -7.87
N ALA A 51 25.40 8.87 -8.17
CA ALA A 51 25.54 7.74 -9.09
C ALA A 51 24.85 6.47 -8.57
N ASP A 52 24.93 6.20 -7.26
CA ASP A 52 24.32 5.03 -6.64
C ASP A 52 22.78 5.15 -6.61
N ALA A 53 22.29 6.38 -6.36
CA ALA A 53 20.85 6.65 -6.43
C ALA A 53 20.32 6.43 -7.85
N ARG A 54 21.02 6.88 -8.89
CA ARG A 54 20.62 6.63 -10.29
C ARG A 54 20.59 5.15 -10.68
N ALA A 55 21.45 4.35 -10.08
CA ALA A 55 21.49 2.92 -10.33
C ALA A 55 20.31 2.18 -9.66
N LEU A 56 19.82 2.68 -8.53
CA LEU A 56 18.80 2.03 -7.71
C LEU A 56 17.38 2.53 -7.98
N PHE A 57 17.24 3.81 -8.35
CA PHE A 57 15.94 4.47 -8.45
C PHE A 57 15.67 4.95 -9.87
N ASN A 58 14.44 4.69 -10.33
CA ASN A 58 13.97 5.14 -11.62
C ASN A 58 12.64 5.88 -11.45
N LEU A 59 12.74 7.21 -11.30
CA LEU A 59 11.58 8.07 -11.11
C LEU A 59 10.77 8.15 -12.41
N ASN A 60 9.72 7.34 -12.51
CA ASN A 60 8.87 7.28 -13.70
C ASN A 60 7.39 7.44 -13.33
N VAL A 61 6.71 8.41 -13.97
CA VAL A 61 5.27 8.59 -13.84
C VAL A 61 4.57 7.71 -14.88
N GLN A 62 3.85 6.73 -14.40
CA GLN A 62 2.99 5.88 -15.21
C GLN A 62 1.61 6.51 -15.32
N ALA A 63 1.21 6.90 -16.52
CA ALA A 63 -0.12 7.40 -16.80
C ALA A 63 -1.18 6.28 -16.78
N GLY A 64 -2.44 6.63 -16.57
CA GLY A 64 -3.57 5.71 -16.57
C GLY A 64 -4.72 6.21 -15.72
N ALA A 65 -5.74 5.39 -15.48
CA ALA A 65 -6.90 5.73 -14.65
C ALA A 65 -6.49 6.10 -13.20
N THR A 66 -5.45 5.46 -12.69
CA THR A 66 -4.79 5.78 -11.42
C THR A 66 -3.30 5.99 -11.67
N PRO A 67 -2.86 7.23 -11.97
CA PRO A 67 -1.46 7.52 -12.23
C PRO A 67 -0.59 7.20 -11.00
N LYS A 68 0.65 6.73 -11.25
CA LYS A 68 1.62 6.35 -10.22
C LYS A 68 2.99 6.90 -10.54
N LEU A 69 3.67 7.43 -9.54
CA LEU A 69 5.10 7.71 -9.61
C LEU A 69 5.85 6.53 -9.00
N TRP A 70 6.53 5.75 -9.81
CA TRP A 70 7.43 4.70 -9.36
C TRP A 70 8.74 5.31 -8.87
N LEU A 71 9.22 4.85 -7.72
CA LEU A 71 10.53 5.22 -7.16
C LEU A 71 11.55 4.11 -7.43
N ASP A 72 11.13 2.86 -7.20
CA ASP A 72 11.87 1.64 -7.47
C ASP A 72 10.90 0.51 -7.92
N LEU A 73 11.38 -0.75 -7.97
CA LEU A 73 10.59 -1.89 -8.43
C LEU A 73 9.40 -2.24 -7.55
N ILE A 74 9.41 -1.80 -6.28
CA ILE A 74 8.39 -2.19 -5.29
C ILE A 74 7.71 -1.00 -4.64
N SER A 75 8.19 0.23 -4.88
CA SER A 75 7.70 1.42 -4.18
C SER A 75 7.15 2.44 -5.17
N SER A 76 5.96 2.93 -4.88
CA SER A 76 5.29 3.91 -5.73
C SER A 76 4.51 4.94 -4.90
N VAL A 77 4.38 6.15 -5.45
CA VAL A 77 3.50 7.19 -4.91
C VAL A 77 2.25 7.27 -5.75
N VAL A 78 1.10 7.29 -5.10
CA VAL A 78 -0.21 7.48 -5.71
C VAL A 78 -0.95 8.66 -5.08
N MET A 79 -1.94 9.18 -5.80
CA MET A 79 -2.83 10.21 -5.27
C MET A 79 -4.14 9.56 -4.81
N GLU A 80 -4.19 9.16 -3.54
CA GLU A 80 -5.33 8.49 -2.91
C GLU A 80 -5.45 8.89 -1.43
N PRO A 81 -6.66 8.94 -0.86
CA PRO A 81 -7.99 8.63 -1.42
C PRO A 81 -8.54 9.73 -2.33
N ASP A 82 -7.98 10.91 -2.28
CA ASP A 82 -8.39 12.07 -3.05
C ASP A 82 -7.24 12.60 -3.94
N PRO A 83 -7.50 13.50 -4.90
CA PRO A 83 -6.45 14.00 -5.81
C PRO A 83 -5.48 15.00 -5.16
N ARG A 84 -5.55 15.24 -3.85
CA ARG A 84 -4.67 16.14 -3.11
C ARG A 84 -3.75 15.41 -2.14
N THR A 85 -4.05 14.16 -1.82
CA THR A 85 -3.31 13.37 -0.84
C THR A 85 -2.33 12.43 -1.54
N TYR A 86 -1.04 12.62 -1.28
CA TYR A 86 0.02 11.72 -1.69
C TYR A 86 0.11 10.54 -0.73
N ARG A 87 0.24 9.35 -1.25
CA ARG A 87 0.41 8.13 -0.47
C ARG A 87 1.58 7.33 -1.02
N LEU A 88 2.60 7.11 -0.20
CA LEU A 88 3.71 6.22 -0.52
C LEU A 88 3.33 4.79 -0.16
N LEU A 89 3.38 3.92 -1.15
CA LEU A 89 3.05 2.50 -1.04
C LEU A 89 4.28 1.67 -1.36
N GLN A 90 4.41 0.54 -0.66
CA GLN A 90 5.39 -0.50 -0.94
C GLN A 90 4.64 -1.81 -1.19
N ASP A 91 4.94 -2.45 -2.32
CA ASP A 91 4.43 -3.78 -2.66
C ASP A 91 5.41 -4.83 -2.13
N GLN A 92 5.05 -5.56 -1.06
CA GLN A 92 5.84 -6.62 -0.46
C GLN A 92 5.00 -7.88 -0.27
N ASP A 93 5.51 -9.03 -0.75
CA ASP A 93 4.91 -10.35 -0.56
C ASP A 93 3.40 -10.42 -0.84
N ASN A 94 2.98 -9.86 -1.98
CA ASN A 94 1.57 -9.79 -2.41
C ASN A 94 0.68 -8.91 -1.51
N ARG A 95 1.27 -8.06 -0.68
CA ARG A 95 0.59 -7.05 0.13
C ARG A 95 1.09 -5.68 -0.23
N ARG A 96 0.15 -4.74 -0.31
CA ARG A 96 0.47 -3.32 -0.48
C ARG A 96 0.43 -2.65 0.88
N GLU A 97 1.59 -2.20 1.34
CA GLU A 97 1.73 -1.50 2.61
C GLU A 97 1.82 0.01 2.38
N LYS A 98 1.09 0.77 3.19
CA LYS A 98 1.19 2.22 3.20
C LYS A 98 2.33 2.63 4.14
N LEU A 99 3.37 3.23 3.60
CA LEU A 99 4.51 3.71 4.37
C LEU A 99 4.30 5.13 4.91
N PHE A 100 3.71 6.01 4.09
CA PHE A 100 3.49 7.40 4.47
C PHE A 100 2.33 8.02 3.68
N GLU A 101 1.71 9.05 4.26
CA GLU A 101 0.61 9.79 3.63
C GLU A 101 0.69 11.25 4.06
N SER A 102 0.59 12.19 3.09
CA SER A 102 0.52 13.62 3.34
C SER A 102 -0.18 14.34 2.19
N SER A 103 -0.83 15.45 2.49
CA SER A 103 -1.37 16.39 1.49
C SER A 103 -0.36 17.46 1.09
N ASP A 104 0.75 17.58 1.81
CA ASP A 104 1.84 18.51 1.49
C ASP A 104 2.92 17.79 0.67
N MET A 105 3.18 18.34 -0.52
CA MET A 105 4.21 17.84 -1.43
C MET A 105 5.62 17.92 -0.81
N LYS A 106 5.92 18.97 -0.05
CA LYS A 106 7.25 19.13 0.57
C LYS A 106 7.48 18.09 1.67
N GLU A 107 6.47 17.82 2.44
CA GLU A 107 6.50 16.80 3.48
C GLU A 107 6.68 15.40 2.88
N MET A 108 5.93 15.10 1.80
CA MET A 108 6.09 13.85 1.05
C MET A 108 7.49 13.74 0.44
N SER A 109 8.00 14.79 -0.20
CA SER A 109 9.34 14.81 -0.77
C SER A 109 10.42 14.57 0.31
N ALA A 110 10.34 15.24 1.44
CA ALA A 110 11.27 15.04 2.56
C ALA A 110 11.25 13.62 3.12
N TYR A 111 10.07 13.01 3.18
CA TYR A 111 9.95 11.60 3.59
C TYR A 111 10.56 10.66 2.56
N ILE A 112 10.29 10.87 1.27
CA ILE A 112 10.87 10.06 0.17
C ILE A 112 12.39 10.14 0.20
N VAL A 113 12.99 11.33 0.39
CA VAL A 113 14.44 11.48 0.51
C VAL A 113 15.02 10.57 1.61
N LYS A 114 14.40 10.54 2.78
CA LYS A 114 14.81 9.66 3.89
C LYS A 114 14.64 8.19 3.51
N TYR A 115 13.53 7.84 2.86
CA TYR A 115 13.26 6.49 2.39
C TYR A 115 14.34 6.02 1.40
N LEU A 116 14.67 6.83 0.39
CA LEU A 116 15.72 6.52 -0.59
C LEU A 116 17.08 6.34 0.08
N ALA A 117 17.45 7.20 1.04
CA ALA A 117 18.69 7.07 1.79
C ALA A 117 18.77 5.74 2.56
N HIS A 118 17.69 5.32 3.23
CA HIS A 118 17.65 4.03 3.91
C HIS A 118 17.78 2.84 2.95
N ARG A 119 17.15 2.93 1.78
CA ARG A 119 17.27 1.90 0.73
C ARG A 119 18.68 1.79 0.17
N MET A 120 19.38 2.91 -0.04
CA MET A 120 20.78 2.92 -0.46
C MET A 120 21.68 2.24 0.56
N ILE A 121 21.54 2.58 1.85
CA ILE A 121 22.32 1.96 2.93
C ILE A 121 22.04 0.46 3.01
N ALA A 122 20.78 0.05 2.87
CA ALA A 122 20.42 -1.37 2.86
C ALA A 122 21.07 -2.12 1.70
N HIS A 123 21.07 -1.52 0.49
CA HIS A 123 21.72 -2.10 -0.69
C HIS A 123 23.24 -2.17 -0.52
N GLU A 124 23.88 -1.15 0.04
CA GLU A 124 25.32 -1.15 0.32
C GLU A 124 25.73 -2.25 1.31
N LYS A 125 24.93 -2.47 2.36
CA LYS A 125 25.14 -3.58 3.31
C LYS A 125 25.06 -4.94 2.64
N LEU A 126 24.08 -5.14 1.75
CA LEU A 126 23.95 -6.36 0.96
C LEU A 126 25.14 -6.57 0.03
N ALA A 127 25.58 -5.54 -0.67
CA ALA A 127 26.72 -5.60 -1.59
C ALA A 127 28.03 -5.92 -0.87
N ARG A 128 28.20 -5.50 0.38
CA ARG A 128 29.37 -5.81 1.22
C ARG A 128 29.32 -7.18 1.89
N GLY A 129 28.31 -8.01 1.60
CA GLY A 129 28.14 -9.32 2.22
C GLY A 129 27.80 -9.26 3.72
N LEU A 130 27.52 -8.06 4.23
CA LEU A 130 26.92 -7.87 5.53
C LEU A 130 25.44 -8.20 5.35
N SER A 131 25.09 -9.49 5.52
CA SER A 131 23.70 -9.88 5.56
C SER A 131 22.97 -8.93 6.50
N PRO A 132 21.89 -8.25 6.06
CA PRO A 132 21.05 -7.61 7.04
C PRO A 132 20.69 -8.75 8.00
N MET A 133 20.94 -8.57 9.30
CA MET A 133 20.13 -9.27 10.27
C MET A 133 18.70 -8.98 9.79
N VAL A 134 18.07 -10.00 9.23
CA VAL A 134 16.64 -9.94 8.95
C VAL A 134 16.04 -9.72 10.33
N GLU A 135 15.81 -8.45 10.67
CA GLU A 135 14.79 -8.16 11.65
C GLU A 135 13.53 -8.80 11.02
N LYS A 136 13.29 -10.05 11.43
CA LYS A 136 12.01 -10.67 11.20
C LYS A 136 11.00 -9.60 11.55
N PRO A 137 10.12 -9.19 10.63
CA PRO A 137 9.06 -8.28 10.99
C PRO A 137 8.47 -8.87 12.26
N SER A 138 8.58 -8.14 13.35
CA SER A 138 7.96 -8.53 14.59
C SER A 138 6.50 -8.68 14.22
N ARG A 139 6.04 -9.94 14.07
CA ARG A 139 4.62 -10.21 13.93
C ARG A 139 4.00 -9.52 15.13
N SER A 140 3.43 -8.36 14.91
CA SER A 140 2.59 -7.74 15.92
C SER A 140 1.41 -8.69 16.05
N TYR A 141 1.52 -9.60 17.00
CA TYR A 141 0.39 -10.43 17.38
C TYR A 141 -0.72 -9.46 17.80
N SER A 142 -1.82 -9.51 17.06
CA SER A 142 -3.00 -8.76 17.47
C SER A 142 -3.36 -9.19 18.90
N ILE A 143 -3.82 -8.25 19.72
CA ILE A 143 -4.35 -8.56 21.07
C ILE A 143 -5.38 -9.71 20.96
N ALA A 144 -6.13 -9.77 19.86
CA ALA A 144 -7.04 -10.86 19.55
C ALA A 144 -6.33 -12.22 19.42
N ASP A 145 -5.16 -12.30 18.79
CA ASP A 145 -4.41 -13.56 18.66
C ASP A 145 -3.90 -14.06 20.01
N LEU A 146 -3.46 -13.16 20.89
CA LEU A 146 -3.06 -13.48 22.25
C LEU A 146 -4.23 -14.00 23.10
N ILE A 147 -5.41 -13.40 22.96
CA ILE A 147 -6.63 -13.83 23.64
C ILE A 147 -7.04 -15.21 23.13
N TYR A 148 -6.99 -15.48 21.82
CA TYR A 148 -7.29 -16.80 21.26
C TYR A 148 -6.37 -17.89 21.79
N VAL A 149 -5.07 -17.66 21.83
CA VAL A 149 -4.08 -18.61 22.36
C VAL A 149 -4.32 -18.86 23.86
N TRP A 150 -4.67 -17.83 24.62
CA TRP A 150 -4.95 -17.96 26.05
C TRP A 150 -6.22 -18.77 26.32
N ILE A 151 -7.31 -18.51 25.59
CA ILE A 151 -8.59 -19.22 25.71
C ILE A 151 -8.42 -20.69 25.32
N THR A 152 -7.74 -20.98 24.21
CA THR A 152 -7.50 -22.37 23.79
C THR A 152 -6.64 -23.13 24.79
N GLY A 153 -5.60 -22.49 25.34
CA GLY A 153 -4.78 -23.09 26.41
C GLY A 153 -5.59 -23.39 27.68
N ALA A 154 -6.47 -22.49 28.09
CA ALA A 154 -7.34 -22.67 29.25
C ALA A 154 -8.32 -23.84 29.06
N ILE A 155 -8.95 -23.93 27.88
CA ILE A 155 -9.88 -25.04 27.56
C ILE A 155 -9.18 -26.38 27.57
N VAL A 156 -8.02 -26.50 26.94
CA VAL A 156 -7.21 -27.72 26.91
C VAL A 156 -6.77 -28.12 28.32
N GLY A 157 -6.35 -27.12 29.12
CA GLY A 157 -5.95 -27.35 30.51
C GLY A 157 -7.09 -27.88 31.40
N VAL A 158 -8.28 -27.29 31.31
CA VAL A 158 -9.47 -27.77 32.05
C VAL A 158 -9.90 -29.18 31.61
N LEU A 159 -9.88 -29.42 30.29
CA LEU A 159 -10.23 -30.75 29.74
C LEU A 159 -9.24 -31.83 30.22
N GLY A 160 -7.95 -31.52 30.24
CA GLY A 160 -6.90 -32.39 30.74
C GLY A 160 -7.04 -32.71 32.22
N LEU A 161 -7.40 -31.72 33.05
CA LEU A 161 -7.67 -31.90 34.48
C LEU A 161 -8.91 -32.79 34.70
N LEU A 162 -9.98 -32.64 33.95
CA LEU A 162 -11.17 -33.44 34.01
C LEU A 162 -10.89 -34.92 33.67
N ILE A 163 -10.13 -35.14 32.58
CA ILE A 163 -9.73 -36.49 32.18
C ILE A 163 -8.86 -37.14 33.27
N ALA A 164 -7.90 -36.43 33.81
CA ALA A 164 -7.04 -36.91 34.88
C ALA A 164 -7.87 -37.23 36.14
N ALA A 165 -8.84 -36.41 36.53
CA ALA A 165 -9.71 -36.64 37.67
C ALA A 165 -10.62 -37.86 37.49
N MET A 166 -11.11 -38.09 36.26
CA MET A 166 -11.88 -39.31 35.91
C MET A 166 -11.01 -40.58 36.00
N LEU A 167 -9.79 -40.54 35.47
CA LEU A 167 -8.86 -41.68 35.53
C LEU A 167 -8.40 -42.00 36.97
N MET A 168 -8.31 -41.00 37.84
CA MET A 168 -7.95 -41.18 39.26
C MET A 168 -9.14 -41.63 40.13
N GLY A 169 -10.34 -41.86 39.54
CA GLY A 169 -11.53 -42.35 40.25
C GLY A 169 -12.14 -41.38 41.27
N LYS A 170 -11.80 -40.11 41.19
CA LYS A 170 -12.31 -39.07 42.09
C LYS A 170 -13.63 -38.42 41.65
N LEU A 171 -14.04 -38.64 40.42
CA LEU A 171 -15.34 -38.25 39.87
C LEU A 171 -16.05 -39.50 39.38
N SER A 172 -16.91 -40.09 40.21
CA SER A 172 -17.94 -41.05 39.77
C SER A 172 -19.20 -40.24 39.51
N PHE A 173 -19.74 -40.35 38.30
CA PHE A 173 -21.11 -39.95 38.00
C PHE A 173 -22.08 -41.03 38.41
#